data_f6a9c0a0a59fdac6822b93f5ff559d52
#
_entry.id   f6a9c0a0a59fdac6822b93f5ff559d52
#
_cell.length_a   1.000
_cell.length_b   1.000
_cell.length_c   1.000
_cell.angle_alpha   90.00
_cell.angle_beta   90.00
_cell.angle_gamma   90.00
#
_symmetry.space_group_name_H-M   'P 1'
#
loop_
_entity.id
_entity.type
_entity.pdbx_description
1 polymer ?
#
loop_
_entity_poly.entity_id
_entity_poly.type
_entity_poly.pdbx_seq_one_letter_code
_entity_poly.pdbx_strand_id
1 'polypeptide(L)'
;MGKILSNYRTSIVSDLIDTLTTNTHNYYGIATGAVPNLGNVQPDSSDNYNNQFLTSWQLLFGKKISNNDVKPMIVNNPWVSNTVYSRYDNTPNTFSENANTYANTNYYVIVPPGIYGGGYNIYICIDNANSSPSTEPPLLIQPTSFQTSDNYIWRYITTISSFDYVKFATSDYVPVYANVSLSAAAYNYSGIDNVIITNSGKGYSSHNDGIIRSVVNTTLIQIDSSFSNSTNTPSIDNDFYTNNGIYIYDPTTSTSQYFGVAKYVSNTSGVVQTNWIYLDAQANLNNIVPGVTQYKISPKVVFKTDATIPPVAYSVIDTVANTISEIVVIDPGIGVTWANISIQSNTSYPTANSGNRANAYVVVPPNGGHGYDPLSELKVAGIGISFTFANNENNHLPTYCLYNKIGIVKDPYGLVANTYVANVTTISQDSSFANQYFTQVLVANITPTGVIFTVGDSVTGSISNALGTVVFSNSSQIGLVGDKYFANNEPIVSSSGTLSANININTFGQIYPKNLDILYVQNLTDVQRSNTQSENYKIVIQI
;
A
#
# COMPACT_ATOMS: atom_id res chain seq x y z
N MET A 1 3.09 -3.64 24.90
CA MET A 1 3.54 -2.77 23.81
C MET A 1 2.47 -1.72 23.56
N GLY A 2 2.84 -0.43 23.50
CA GLY A 2 1.90 0.65 23.17
C GLY A 2 1.45 0.49 21.71
N LYS A 3 0.16 0.77 21.44
CA LYS A 3 -0.35 0.83 20.08
C LYS A 3 0.27 2.02 19.34
N ILE A 4 0.88 1.77 18.19
CA ILE A 4 1.26 2.84 17.25
C ILE A 4 0.05 3.09 16.36
N LEU A 5 -0.51 4.30 16.41
CA LEU A 5 -1.61 4.72 15.55
C LEU A 5 -1.15 4.69 14.08
N SER A 6 -2.06 4.38 13.14
CA SER A 6 -1.74 4.25 11.71
C SER A 6 -1.02 5.47 11.14
N ASN A 7 -1.41 6.68 11.53
CA ASN A 7 -0.76 7.92 11.09
C ASN A 7 0.70 8.04 11.54
N TYR A 8 1.01 7.59 12.78
CA TYR A 8 2.39 7.55 13.27
C TYR A 8 3.21 6.49 12.54
N ARG A 9 2.60 5.34 12.22
CA ARG A 9 3.28 4.28 11.47
C ARG A 9 3.68 4.77 10.07
N THR A 10 2.79 5.43 9.35
CA THR A 10 3.09 6.04 8.04
C THR A 10 4.23 7.05 8.14
N SER A 11 4.22 7.92 9.16
CA SER A 11 5.30 8.88 9.40
C SER A 11 6.64 8.19 9.68
N ILE A 12 6.65 7.19 10.59
CA ILE A 12 7.87 6.43 10.91
C ILE A 12 8.41 5.70 9.68
N VAL A 13 7.54 5.08 8.87
CA VAL A 13 7.96 4.42 7.64
C VAL A 13 8.58 5.40 6.66
N SER A 14 7.97 6.58 6.46
CA SER A 14 8.50 7.61 5.58
C SER A 14 9.85 8.13 6.09
N ASP A 15 9.98 8.43 7.39
CA ASP A 15 11.22 8.90 8.00
C ASP A 15 12.35 7.86 7.89
N LEU A 16 12.02 6.56 8.06
CA LEU A 16 12.99 5.47 7.89
C LEU A 16 13.44 5.33 6.44
N ILE A 17 12.52 5.41 5.49
CA ILE A 17 12.87 5.37 4.06
C ILE A 17 13.77 6.55 3.74
N ASP A 18 13.42 7.76 4.16
CA ASP A 18 14.23 8.96 3.95
C ASP A 18 15.61 8.81 4.58
N THR A 19 15.70 8.28 5.81
CA THR A 19 16.96 8.02 6.48
C THR A 19 17.84 7.02 5.73
N LEU A 20 17.25 5.93 5.21
CA LEU A 20 17.96 4.88 4.49
C LEU A 20 18.35 5.28 3.06
N THR A 21 17.67 6.27 2.47
CA THR A 21 17.82 6.64 1.07
C THR A 21 18.48 8.00 0.84
N THR A 22 18.54 8.87 1.86
CA THR A 22 19.28 10.13 1.78
C THR A 22 20.79 9.89 1.86
N ASN A 23 21.57 10.70 1.15
CA ASN A 23 23.04 10.56 1.08
C ASN A 23 23.78 10.99 2.37
N THR A 24 23.08 11.17 3.47
CA THR A 24 23.70 11.54 4.77
C THR A 24 24.43 10.37 5.43
N HIS A 25 23.99 9.15 5.14
CA HIS A 25 24.56 7.92 5.65
C HIS A 25 24.71 6.86 4.55
N ASN A 26 25.65 5.95 4.73
CA ASN A 26 25.89 4.83 3.81
C ASN A 26 25.48 3.51 4.47
N TYR A 27 24.51 2.83 3.89
CA TYR A 27 24.04 1.53 4.37
C TYR A 27 24.47 0.43 3.43
N TYR A 28 24.90 -0.70 3.99
CA TYR A 28 25.36 -1.86 3.23
C TYR A 28 24.66 -3.12 3.69
N GLY A 29 24.16 -3.91 2.73
CA GLY A 29 23.87 -5.31 2.95
C GLY A 29 25.18 -6.10 3.00
N ILE A 30 25.39 -6.89 4.04
CA ILE A 30 26.65 -7.60 4.28
C ILE A 30 26.48 -9.12 4.31
N ALA A 31 27.56 -9.83 3.95
CA ALA A 31 27.77 -11.26 4.19
C ALA A 31 28.89 -11.43 5.22
N THR A 32 28.66 -12.27 6.22
CA THR A 32 29.59 -12.54 7.32
C THR A 32 29.41 -13.97 7.84
N GLY A 33 30.26 -14.41 8.79
CA GLY A 33 30.19 -15.75 9.33
C GLY A 33 30.92 -16.77 8.47
N ALA A 34 32.24 -16.62 8.35
CA ALA A 34 33.09 -17.47 7.52
C ALA A 34 33.34 -18.89 8.08
N VAL A 35 32.93 -19.16 9.31
CA VAL A 35 33.10 -20.47 9.94
C VAL A 35 31.90 -21.36 9.64
N PRO A 36 32.08 -22.57 9.10
CA PRO A 36 31.00 -23.49 8.83
C PRO A 36 30.15 -23.74 10.08
N ASN A 37 28.84 -23.73 9.91
CA ASN A 37 27.91 -24.10 10.97
C ASN A 37 27.54 -25.58 10.78
N LEU A 38 28.04 -26.44 11.66
CA LEU A 38 27.83 -27.88 11.58
C LEU A 38 26.43 -28.35 12.01
N GLY A 39 25.52 -27.42 12.37
CA GLY A 39 24.17 -27.71 12.83
C GLY A 39 23.08 -27.40 11.79
N ASN A 40 22.06 -28.23 11.74
CA ASN A 40 20.88 -28.01 10.86
C ASN A 40 19.91 -26.94 11.39
N VAL A 41 20.07 -26.52 12.65
CA VAL A 41 19.23 -25.50 13.31
C VAL A 41 20.06 -24.25 13.48
N GLN A 42 19.64 -23.19 12.84
CA GLN A 42 20.26 -21.87 13.01
C GLN A 42 19.74 -21.25 14.29
N PRO A 43 20.59 -20.92 15.27
CA PRO A 43 20.14 -20.17 16.44
C PRO A 43 19.68 -18.77 16.03
N ASP A 44 18.76 -18.18 16.80
CA ASP A 44 18.39 -16.80 16.63
C ASP A 44 19.62 -15.88 16.77
N SER A 45 19.62 -14.79 16.02
CA SER A 45 20.65 -13.78 16.14
C SER A 45 20.54 -13.10 17.51
N SER A 46 21.68 -12.78 18.09
CA SER A 46 21.76 -12.07 19.38
C SER A 46 22.62 -10.83 19.21
N ASP A 47 22.22 -9.74 19.86
CA ASP A 47 22.91 -8.44 19.86
C ASP A 47 23.98 -8.31 20.96
N ASN A 48 24.36 -9.41 21.60
CA ASN A 48 25.43 -9.37 22.59
C ASN A 48 26.79 -9.02 21.97
N TYR A 49 27.67 -8.45 22.77
CA TYR A 49 28.99 -7.96 22.35
C TYR A 49 29.81 -9.02 21.58
N ASN A 50 29.77 -10.28 22.01
CA ASN A 50 30.55 -11.35 21.39
C ASN A 50 30.03 -11.62 19.96
N ASN A 51 28.72 -11.62 19.76
CA ASN A 51 28.15 -11.82 18.41
C ASN A 51 28.41 -10.63 17.49
N GLN A 52 28.34 -9.40 18.00
CA GLN A 52 28.73 -8.21 17.25
C GLN A 52 30.21 -8.27 16.86
N PHE A 53 31.09 -8.63 17.80
CA PHE A 53 32.51 -8.79 17.54
C PHE A 53 32.80 -9.88 16.48
N LEU A 54 32.17 -11.06 16.61
CA LEU A 54 32.32 -12.15 15.64
C LEU A 54 31.78 -11.77 14.26
N THR A 55 30.65 -11.07 14.22
CA THR A 55 30.08 -10.57 12.98
C THR A 55 31.04 -9.62 12.25
N SER A 56 31.66 -8.71 13.01
CA SER A 56 32.64 -7.76 12.46
C SER A 56 33.91 -8.43 12.01
N TRP A 57 34.43 -9.36 12.78
CA TRP A 57 35.68 -10.08 12.52
C TRP A 57 35.57 -11.05 11.32
N GLN A 58 34.41 -11.69 11.18
CA GLN A 58 34.14 -12.63 10.08
C GLN A 58 33.48 -11.98 8.88
N LEU A 59 33.49 -10.65 8.80
CA LEU A 59 32.91 -9.90 7.69
C LEU A 59 33.64 -10.21 6.39
N LEU A 60 32.90 -10.56 5.37
CA LEU A 60 33.44 -10.96 4.07
C LEU A 60 33.36 -9.84 3.02
N PHE A 61 32.16 -9.33 2.82
CA PHE A 61 31.90 -8.30 1.81
C PHE A 61 30.57 -7.60 2.08
N GLY A 62 30.37 -6.48 1.40
CA GLY A 62 29.11 -5.76 1.44
C GLY A 62 28.81 -5.03 0.14
N LYS A 63 27.53 -4.80 -0.08
CA LYS A 63 26.98 -4.04 -1.19
C LYS A 63 26.12 -2.90 -0.67
N LYS A 64 26.34 -1.69 -1.18
CA LYS A 64 25.60 -0.50 -0.78
C LYS A 64 24.13 -0.64 -1.12
N ILE A 65 23.27 -0.33 -0.16
CA ILE A 65 21.82 -0.24 -0.32
C ILE A 65 21.49 1.11 -0.96
N SER A 66 20.71 1.08 -2.01
CA SER A 66 20.26 2.24 -2.78
C SER A 66 18.77 2.53 -2.58
N ASN A 67 18.30 3.68 -3.05
CA ASN A 67 16.88 4.05 -3.01
C ASN A 67 15.96 3.02 -3.69
N ASN A 68 16.49 2.29 -4.69
CA ASN A 68 15.76 1.24 -5.37
C ASN A 68 15.69 -0.08 -4.59
N ASP A 69 16.40 -0.17 -3.47
CA ASP A 69 16.49 -1.37 -2.64
C ASP A 69 15.62 -1.26 -1.37
N VAL A 70 14.91 -0.15 -1.18
CA VAL A 70 14.03 0.10 -0.03
C VAL A 70 12.64 0.48 -0.51
N LYS A 71 11.60 -0.16 0.02
CA LYS A 71 10.20 0.13 -0.29
C LYS A 71 9.33 0.04 0.96
N PRO A 72 8.27 0.87 1.08
CA PRO A 72 7.23 0.63 2.07
C PRO A 72 6.48 -0.66 1.74
N MET A 73 6.06 -1.37 2.77
CA MET A 73 5.41 -2.68 2.67
C MET A 73 4.03 -2.67 3.29
N ILE A 74 3.09 -3.33 2.62
CA ILE A 74 1.75 -3.63 3.14
C ILE A 74 1.57 -5.14 3.25
N VAL A 75 0.55 -5.57 3.98
CA VAL A 75 0.20 -6.99 4.10
C VAL A 75 -0.19 -7.56 2.73
N ASN A 76 0.27 -8.75 2.42
CA ASN A 76 -0.07 -9.46 1.19
C ASN A 76 -1.46 -10.10 1.31
N ASN A 77 -2.47 -9.47 0.74
CA ASN A 77 -3.84 -9.97 0.69
C ASN A 77 -4.22 -10.34 -0.75
N PRO A 78 -3.87 -11.52 -1.25
CA PRO A 78 -4.29 -11.94 -2.58
C PRO A 78 -5.82 -12.10 -2.62
N TRP A 79 -6.44 -11.70 -3.74
CA TRP A 79 -7.86 -12.01 -3.95
C TRP A 79 -8.05 -13.53 -4.04
N VAL A 80 -9.04 -14.04 -3.31
CA VAL A 80 -9.40 -15.46 -3.28
C VAL A 80 -10.90 -15.59 -3.49
N SER A 81 -11.30 -16.42 -4.44
CA SER A 81 -12.72 -16.71 -4.70
C SER A 81 -13.42 -17.33 -3.48
N ASN A 82 -14.70 -17.03 -3.31
CA ASN A 82 -15.54 -17.44 -2.18
C ASN A 82 -15.10 -16.86 -0.81
N THR A 83 -14.41 -15.73 -0.81
CA THR A 83 -14.02 -15.00 0.41
C THR A 83 -14.92 -13.80 0.62
N VAL A 84 -15.32 -13.55 1.87
CA VAL A 84 -16.04 -12.33 2.26
C VAL A 84 -15.01 -11.27 2.64
N TYR A 85 -15.00 -10.16 1.91
CA TYR A 85 -14.14 -9.02 2.18
C TYR A 85 -14.87 -7.98 3.03
N SER A 86 -14.12 -7.28 3.87
CA SER A 86 -14.67 -6.17 4.68
C SER A 86 -14.82 -4.92 3.81
N ARG A 87 -15.82 -4.12 4.10
CA ARG A 87 -15.95 -2.79 3.48
C ARG A 87 -14.83 -1.87 3.96
N TYR A 88 -14.38 -1.00 3.07
CA TYR A 88 -13.51 0.10 3.42
C TYR A 88 -14.23 1.05 4.40
N ASP A 89 -13.54 1.47 5.44
CA ASP A 89 -14.01 2.45 6.40
C ASP A 89 -12.86 3.42 6.72
N ASN A 90 -13.02 4.69 6.37
CA ASN A 90 -12.05 5.73 6.66
C ASN A 90 -12.05 6.15 8.13
N THR A 91 -13.11 5.83 8.88
CA THR A 91 -13.15 6.16 10.31
C THR A 91 -12.18 5.27 11.08
N PRO A 92 -11.21 5.85 11.83
CA PRO A 92 -10.29 5.05 12.61
C PRO A 92 -11.08 4.34 13.71
N ASN A 93 -11.32 3.06 13.53
CA ASN A 93 -11.90 2.23 14.58
C ASN A 93 -10.83 1.95 15.64
N THR A 94 -10.64 2.90 16.54
CA THR A 94 -9.63 2.87 17.59
C THR A 94 -9.81 1.71 18.59
N PHE A 95 -10.97 1.04 18.57
CA PHE A 95 -11.31 0.01 19.53
C PHE A 95 -11.17 -1.45 19.00
N SER A 96 -11.07 -1.68 17.70
CA SER A 96 -11.01 -3.01 17.12
C SER A 96 -9.62 -3.47 16.69
N GLU A 97 -8.61 -2.64 16.80
CA GLU A 97 -7.22 -3.05 16.54
C GLU A 97 -6.70 -3.89 17.72
N ASN A 98 -6.80 -5.21 17.61
CA ASN A 98 -6.11 -6.12 18.53
C ASN A 98 -4.60 -6.00 18.33
N ALA A 99 -3.86 -5.93 19.43
CA ALA A 99 -2.41 -5.72 19.47
C ALA A 99 -1.60 -6.81 18.72
N ASN A 100 -2.21 -7.93 18.35
CA ASN A 100 -1.56 -9.07 17.69
C ASN A 100 -1.97 -9.26 16.21
N THR A 101 -2.91 -8.48 15.70
CA THR A 101 -3.27 -8.48 14.29
C THR A 101 -3.08 -7.06 13.80
N TYR A 102 -2.15 -6.87 12.88
CA TYR A 102 -2.17 -5.71 12.03
C TYR A 102 -3.59 -5.51 11.58
N ALA A 103 -4.13 -4.34 11.82
CA ALA A 103 -5.51 -3.96 11.63
C ALA A 103 -6.17 -4.72 10.48
N ASN A 104 -7.42 -5.09 10.65
CA ASN A 104 -8.15 -5.84 9.65
C ASN A 104 -7.88 -5.26 8.25
N THR A 105 -6.98 -5.90 7.51
CA THR A 105 -6.59 -5.52 6.14
C THR A 105 -7.45 -6.20 5.09
N ASN A 106 -8.46 -6.97 5.51
CA ASN A 106 -9.34 -7.73 4.63
C ASN A 106 -10.29 -6.84 3.78
N TYR A 107 -10.09 -5.53 3.77
CA TYR A 107 -10.85 -4.59 2.93
C TYR A 107 -10.17 -4.27 1.60
N TYR A 108 -8.94 -4.73 1.38
CA TYR A 108 -8.26 -4.62 0.09
C TYR A 108 -7.76 -5.96 -0.40
N VAL A 109 -7.58 -6.07 -1.70
CA VAL A 109 -7.07 -7.27 -2.36
C VAL A 109 -5.99 -6.93 -3.38
N ILE A 110 -5.12 -7.91 -3.61
CA ILE A 110 -4.06 -7.86 -4.62
C ILE A 110 -4.42 -8.88 -5.70
N VAL A 111 -4.54 -8.40 -6.92
CA VAL A 111 -4.86 -9.22 -8.09
C VAL A 111 -3.62 -9.35 -8.97
N PRO A 112 -3.16 -10.56 -9.27
CA PRO A 112 -2.00 -10.77 -10.13
C PRO A 112 -2.26 -10.24 -11.55
N PRO A 113 -1.18 -9.97 -12.32
CA PRO A 113 -1.30 -9.52 -13.69
C PRO A 113 -2.10 -10.52 -14.53
N GLY A 114 -3.03 -9.99 -15.35
CA GLY A 114 -3.79 -10.80 -16.29
C GLY A 114 -2.93 -11.29 -17.46
N ILE A 115 -3.59 -12.00 -18.41
CA ILE A 115 -2.94 -12.57 -19.61
C ILE A 115 -2.25 -11.53 -20.52
N TYR A 116 -2.60 -10.25 -20.39
CA TYR A 116 -2.01 -9.15 -21.17
C TYR A 116 -0.78 -8.52 -20.52
N GLY A 117 -0.25 -9.11 -19.44
CA GLY A 117 0.87 -8.56 -18.68
C GLY A 117 0.42 -7.42 -17.75
N GLY A 118 1.38 -6.66 -17.27
CA GLY A 118 1.15 -5.59 -16.31
C GLY A 118 1.71 -5.94 -14.95
N GLY A 119 1.29 -5.20 -13.93
CA GLY A 119 1.67 -5.42 -12.54
C GLY A 119 0.56 -6.05 -11.71
N TYR A 120 0.82 -6.18 -10.43
CA TYR A 120 -0.15 -6.63 -9.44
C TYR A 120 -1.01 -5.44 -9.01
N ASN A 121 -2.30 -5.52 -9.29
CA ASN A 121 -3.23 -4.43 -9.03
C ASN A 121 -3.81 -4.53 -7.63
N ILE A 122 -3.91 -3.39 -6.93
CA ILE A 122 -4.50 -3.30 -5.60
C ILE A 122 -5.86 -2.62 -5.71
N TYR A 123 -6.87 -3.27 -5.14
CA TYR A 123 -8.25 -2.78 -5.08
C TYR A 123 -8.75 -2.76 -3.65
N ILE A 124 -9.49 -1.73 -3.28
CA ILE A 124 -10.24 -1.70 -2.02
C ILE A 124 -11.69 -2.08 -2.25
N CYS A 125 -12.29 -2.74 -1.28
CA CYS A 125 -13.70 -3.13 -1.28
C CYS A 125 -14.54 -1.97 -0.76
N ILE A 126 -15.29 -1.33 -1.64
CA ILE A 126 -16.24 -0.24 -1.29
C ILE A 126 -17.54 -0.82 -0.77
N ASP A 127 -18.06 -1.87 -1.43
CA ASP A 127 -19.22 -2.63 -0.94
C ASP A 127 -19.01 -4.13 -1.15
N ASN A 128 -19.47 -4.91 -0.16
CA ASN A 128 -19.28 -6.36 -0.11
C ASN A 128 -20.58 -7.15 -0.35
N ALA A 129 -21.50 -6.60 -1.13
CA ALA A 129 -22.75 -7.25 -1.50
C ALA A 129 -23.52 -7.84 -0.30
N ASN A 130 -23.66 -7.06 0.79
CA ASN A 130 -24.26 -7.50 2.06
C ASN A 130 -23.57 -8.71 2.72
N SER A 131 -22.23 -8.71 2.70
CA SER A 131 -21.39 -9.80 3.24
C SER A 131 -21.53 -11.13 2.51
N SER A 132 -21.86 -11.10 1.23
CA SER A 132 -21.82 -12.27 0.36
C SER A 132 -20.37 -12.59 -0.03
N PRO A 133 -20.01 -13.86 -0.29
CA PRO A 133 -18.67 -14.20 -0.79
C PRO A 133 -18.41 -13.61 -2.18
N SER A 134 -17.22 -13.03 -2.40
CA SER A 134 -16.78 -12.60 -3.72
C SER A 134 -16.41 -13.78 -4.60
N THR A 135 -16.92 -13.80 -5.82
CA THR A 135 -16.67 -14.87 -6.81
C THR A 135 -15.99 -14.37 -8.08
N GLU A 136 -15.97 -13.03 -8.28
CA GLU A 136 -15.39 -12.40 -9.45
C GLU A 136 -14.25 -11.43 -9.04
N PRO A 137 -13.02 -11.60 -9.59
CA PRO A 137 -11.93 -10.71 -9.25
C PRO A 137 -12.13 -9.31 -9.86
N PRO A 138 -11.75 -8.23 -9.15
CA PRO A 138 -11.70 -6.90 -9.74
C PRO A 138 -10.56 -6.81 -10.76
N LEU A 139 -10.85 -6.39 -11.98
CA LEU A 139 -9.86 -6.32 -13.06
C LEU A 139 -9.76 -4.94 -13.73
N LEU A 140 -10.75 -4.06 -13.52
CA LEU A 140 -10.77 -2.76 -14.20
C LEU A 140 -9.82 -1.77 -13.52
N ILE A 141 -8.94 -1.16 -14.32
CA ILE A 141 -8.04 -0.10 -13.88
C ILE A 141 -8.66 1.23 -14.27
N GLN A 142 -9.42 1.83 -13.37
CA GLN A 142 -10.08 3.12 -13.59
C GLN A 142 -10.14 3.93 -12.29
N PRO A 143 -10.21 5.28 -12.39
CA PRO A 143 -10.21 6.16 -11.23
C PRO A 143 -11.55 6.23 -10.49
N THR A 144 -12.59 5.56 -10.97
CA THR A 144 -13.91 5.49 -10.35
C THR A 144 -14.20 4.11 -9.82
N SER A 145 -15.08 4.00 -8.82
CA SER A 145 -15.55 2.72 -8.33
C SER A 145 -16.36 1.98 -9.41
N PHE A 146 -16.29 0.65 -9.42
CA PHE A 146 -17.00 -0.20 -10.38
C PHE A 146 -17.55 -1.44 -9.70
N GLN A 147 -18.63 -1.97 -10.27
CA GLN A 147 -19.28 -3.17 -9.76
C GLN A 147 -18.87 -4.40 -10.59
N THR A 148 -18.59 -5.51 -9.90
CA THR A 148 -18.39 -6.84 -10.48
C THR A 148 -19.71 -7.60 -10.56
N SER A 149 -19.77 -8.71 -11.32
CA SER A 149 -21.00 -9.49 -11.53
C SER A 149 -21.54 -10.14 -10.25
N ASP A 150 -20.71 -10.29 -9.23
CA ASP A 150 -21.06 -10.75 -7.88
C ASP A 150 -21.61 -9.65 -6.96
N ASN A 151 -21.87 -8.46 -7.51
CA ASN A 151 -22.37 -7.26 -6.84
C ASN A 151 -21.40 -6.61 -5.85
N TYR A 152 -20.13 -7.01 -5.81
CA TYR A 152 -19.12 -6.25 -5.11
C TYR A 152 -18.82 -4.94 -5.83
N ILE A 153 -18.55 -3.88 -5.07
CA ILE A 153 -18.07 -2.61 -5.60
C ILE A 153 -16.62 -2.43 -5.18
N TRP A 154 -15.75 -2.27 -6.17
CA TRP A 154 -14.31 -2.14 -5.99
C TRP A 154 -13.82 -0.79 -6.47
N ARG A 155 -12.71 -0.33 -5.86
CA ARG A 155 -11.97 0.85 -6.25
C ARG A 155 -10.52 0.48 -6.49
N TYR A 156 -9.99 0.80 -7.68
CA TYR A 156 -8.57 0.65 -7.97
C TYR A 156 -7.74 1.71 -7.22
N ILE A 157 -6.62 1.30 -6.61
CA ILE A 157 -5.72 2.20 -5.86
C ILE A 157 -4.39 2.38 -6.57
N THR A 158 -3.66 1.30 -6.84
CA THR A 158 -2.33 1.35 -7.45
C THR A 158 -1.94 0.01 -8.06
N THR A 159 -0.85 0.02 -8.83
CA THR A 159 -0.26 -1.19 -9.43
C THR A 159 1.17 -1.34 -8.96
N ILE A 160 1.51 -2.51 -8.42
CA ILE A 160 2.89 -2.91 -8.12
C ILE A 160 3.48 -3.46 -9.42
N SER A 161 4.64 -2.93 -9.85
CA SER A 161 5.33 -3.48 -11.02
C SER A 161 5.73 -4.94 -10.78
N SER A 162 5.71 -5.76 -11.84
CA SER A 162 6.17 -7.16 -11.72
C SER A 162 7.63 -7.24 -11.24
N PHE A 163 8.45 -6.26 -11.60
CA PHE A 163 9.83 -6.17 -11.14
C PHE A 163 9.91 -5.96 -9.62
N ASP A 164 9.19 -4.97 -9.08
CA ASP A 164 9.18 -4.69 -7.64
C ASP A 164 8.51 -5.82 -6.85
N TYR A 165 7.47 -6.43 -7.40
CA TYR A 165 6.86 -7.59 -6.78
C TYR A 165 7.85 -8.74 -6.62
N VAL A 166 8.56 -9.12 -7.68
CA VAL A 166 9.60 -10.17 -7.62
C VAL A 166 10.71 -9.78 -6.66
N LYS A 167 11.13 -8.52 -6.68
CA LYS A 167 12.24 -8.02 -5.87
C LYS A 167 11.91 -7.97 -4.37
N PHE A 168 10.69 -7.58 -3.98
CA PHE A 168 10.35 -7.28 -2.57
C PHE A 168 9.31 -8.21 -1.96
N ALA A 169 8.36 -8.76 -2.75
CA ALA A 169 7.26 -9.52 -2.18
C ALA A 169 7.73 -10.75 -1.42
N THR A 170 7.09 -11.00 -0.28
CA THR A 170 7.20 -12.20 0.54
C THR A 170 5.84 -12.90 0.60
N SER A 171 5.72 -13.99 1.36
CA SER A 171 4.42 -14.62 1.66
C SER A 171 3.46 -13.63 2.34
N ASP A 172 3.99 -12.77 3.20
CA ASP A 172 3.19 -11.96 4.14
C ASP A 172 3.10 -10.49 3.72
N TYR A 173 4.03 -9.99 2.91
CA TYR A 173 4.13 -8.57 2.59
C TYR A 173 4.45 -8.32 1.11
N VAL A 174 3.92 -7.20 0.57
CA VAL A 174 4.21 -6.70 -0.77
C VAL A 174 4.59 -5.23 -0.73
N PRO A 175 5.40 -4.74 -1.69
CA PRO A 175 5.75 -3.32 -1.76
C PRO A 175 4.55 -2.49 -2.21
N VAL A 176 4.47 -1.25 -1.71
CA VAL A 176 3.51 -0.26 -2.17
C VAL A 176 4.21 1.07 -2.44
N TYR A 177 3.71 1.83 -3.38
CA TYR A 177 4.18 3.19 -3.66
C TYR A 177 3.03 4.05 -4.19
N ALA A 178 3.16 5.36 -4.04
CA ALA A 178 2.18 6.29 -4.55
C ALA A 178 2.12 6.24 -6.09
N ASN A 179 0.93 6.14 -6.64
CA ASN A 179 0.71 6.36 -8.06
C ASN A 179 0.60 7.87 -8.30
N VAL A 180 1.67 8.47 -8.85
CA VAL A 180 1.75 9.92 -9.06
C VAL A 180 0.58 10.46 -9.89
N SER A 181 0.10 9.71 -10.87
CA SER A 181 -1.02 10.14 -11.71
C SER A 181 -2.34 10.15 -10.97
N LEU A 182 -2.59 9.16 -10.12
CA LEU A 182 -3.80 9.11 -9.30
C LEU A 182 -3.73 10.12 -8.15
N SER A 183 -2.57 10.25 -7.48
CA SER A 183 -2.39 11.25 -6.42
C SER A 183 -2.59 12.67 -6.93
N ALA A 184 -2.14 13.01 -8.14
CA ALA A 184 -2.37 14.32 -8.72
C ALA A 184 -3.86 14.60 -8.99
N ALA A 185 -4.62 13.59 -9.42
CA ALA A 185 -6.08 13.69 -9.62
C ALA A 185 -6.86 13.76 -8.29
N ALA A 186 -6.38 13.05 -7.27
CA ALA A 186 -7.02 12.95 -5.97
C ALA A 186 -6.79 14.19 -5.08
N TYR A 187 -5.70 14.94 -5.29
CA TYR A 187 -5.23 16.02 -4.40
C TYR A 187 -6.29 17.07 -4.04
N ASN A 188 -7.25 17.33 -4.93
CA ASN A 188 -8.33 18.30 -4.69
C ASN A 188 -9.65 17.66 -4.25
N TYR A 189 -9.68 16.34 -4.02
CA TYR A 189 -10.91 15.65 -3.68
C TYR A 189 -11.10 15.59 -2.16
N SER A 190 -12.17 16.19 -1.67
CA SER A 190 -12.52 16.24 -0.25
C SER A 190 -14.01 15.99 0.01
N GLY A 191 -14.74 15.51 -0.99
CA GLY A 191 -16.15 15.17 -0.93
C GLY A 191 -16.40 13.68 -0.63
N ILE A 192 -17.67 13.26 -0.65
CA ILE A 192 -18.04 11.84 -0.56
C ILE A 192 -17.74 11.13 -1.88
N ASP A 193 -17.33 9.84 -1.80
CA ASP A 193 -17.05 9.04 -3.02
C ASP A 193 -18.31 8.41 -3.59
N ASN A 194 -19.14 7.79 -2.74
CA ASN A 194 -20.34 7.10 -3.17
C ASN A 194 -21.37 6.98 -2.04
N VAL A 195 -22.59 6.62 -2.40
CA VAL A 195 -23.66 6.27 -1.47
C VAL A 195 -24.18 4.88 -1.81
N ILE A 196 -24.10 3.97 -0.87
CA ILE A 196 -24.48 2.57 -1.04
C ILE A 196 -25.78 2.28 -0.31
N ILE A 197 -26.79 1.79 -1.02
CA ILE A 197 -28.07 1.38 -0.44
C ILE A 197 -27.91 0.00 0.20
N THR A 198 -28.12 -0.07 1.51
CA THR A 198 -28.09 -1.35 2.25
C THR A 198 -29.46 -2.00 2.37
N ASN A 199 -30.51 -1.20 2.29
CA ASN A 199 -31.90 -1.63 2.27
C ASN A 199 -32.69 -0.68 1.40
N SER A 200 -33.25 -1.15 0.32
CA SER A 200 -34.04 -0.36 -0.63
C SER A 200 -35.38 0.13 -0.05
N GLY A 201 -35.79 -0.36 1.11
CA GLY A 201 -37.05 -0.03 1.73
C GLY A 201 -38.26 -0.54 0.95
N LYS A 202 -39.46 -0.08 1.34
CA LYS A 202 -40.74 -0.44 0.70
C LYS A 202 -41.73 0.72 0.78
N GLY A 203 -42.69 0.76 -0.15
CA GLY A 203 -43.82 1.69 -0.09
C GLY A 203 -43.54 3.07 -0.66
N TYR A 204 -42.53 3.18 -1.53
CA TYR A 204 -42.16 4.47 -2.13
C TYR A 204 -42.94 4.83 -3.41
N SER A 205 -43.74 3.95 -3.97
CA SER A 205 -44.30 4.18 -5.30
C SER A 205 -45.81 4.32 -5.41
N SER A 206 -46.56 4.25 -4.34
CA SER A 206 -47.99 4.01 -4.47
C SER A 206 -48.83 5.23 -4.95
N HIS A 207 -48.21 6.41 -5.10
CA HIS A 207 -49.01 7.61 -5.39
C HIS A 207 -48.37 8.48 -6.47
N ASN A 208 -49.19 8.94 -7.39
CA ASN A 208 -48.94 10.04 -8.28
C ASN A 208 -49.13 11.35 -7.49
N ASP A 209 -48.10 12.19 -7.48
CA ASP A 209 -48.15 13.45 -6.72
C ASP A 209 -48.94 14.54 -7.46
N GLY A 210 -49.14 14.39 -8.77
CA GLY A 210 -49.91 15.31 -9.57
C GLY A 210 -49.67 15.21 -11.06
N ILE A 211 -50.14 16.18 -11.81
CA ILE A 211 -50.07 16.27 -13.27
C ILE A 211 -49.28 17.51 -13.65
N ILE A 212 -48.47 17.39 -14.71
CA ILE A 212 -47.78 18.54 -15.30
C ILE A 212 -48.77 19.40 -16.04
N ARG A 213 -48.92 20.67 -15.62
CA ARG A 213 -49.87 21.61 -16.21
C ARG A 213 -49.39 22.20 -17.50
N SER A 214 -48.13 22.59 -17.54
CA SER A 214 -47.53 23.14 -18.76
C SER A 214 -46.03 22.90 -18.78
N VAL A 215 -45.47 22.93 -19.96
CA VAL A 215 -44.04 22.87 -20.21
C VAL A 215 -43.63 24.22 -20.76
N VAL A 216 -42.70 24.89 -20.09
CA VAL A 216 -42.21 26.21 -20.52
C VAL A 216 -41.03 26.05 -21.46
N ASN A 217 -40.12 25.16 -21.11
CA ASN A 217 -39.00 24.77 -21.94
C ASN A 217 -38.47 23.40 -21.49
N THR A 218 -37.37 22.93 -22.04
CA THR A 218 -36.81 21.61 -21.78
C THR A 218 -36.35 21.37 -20.33
N THR A 219 -36.18 22.44 -19.54
CA THR A 219 -35.72 22.36 -18.16
C THR A 219 -36.71 23.01 -17.16
N LEU A 220 -37.86 23.51 -17.64
CA LEU A 220 -38.84 24.21 -16.78
C LEU A 220 -40.25 23.70 -17.04
N ILE A 221 -40.82 23.08 -16.02
CA ILE A 221 -42.18 22.57 -16.02
C ILE A 221 -43.02 23.29 -14.95
N GLN A 222 -44.33 23.34 -15.18
CA GLN A 222 -45.29 23.88 -14.24
C GLN A 222 -46.15 22.74 -13.71
N ILE A 223 -46.28 22.67 -12.39
CA ILE A 223 -47.15 21.74 -11.69
C ILE A 223 -48.32 22.49 -11.03
N ASP A 224 -49.43 21.82 -10.89
CA ASP A 224 -50.65 22.42 -10.34
C ASP A 224 -51.18 21.63 -9.15
N SER A 225 -51.68 22.33 -8.16
CA SER A 225 -52.35 21.77 -7.00
C SER A 225 -53.75 21.24 -7.30
N SER A 226 -54.36 21.64 -8.41
CA SER A 226 -55.78 21.31 -8.69
C SER A 226 -56.01 19.87 -9.14
N PHE A 227 -54.94 19.11 -9.43
CA PHE A 227 -55.01 17.73 -9.89
C PHE A 227 -54.64 16.72 -8.82
N SER A 228 -54.54 17.11 -7.59
CA SER A 228 -54.23 16.15 -6.54
C SER A 228 -55.47 15.31 -6.23
N ASN A 229 -55.32 14.01 -6.19
CA ASN A 229 -56.13 13.22 -5.29
C ASN A 229 -55.92 13.81 -3.90
N SER A 230 -56.81 14.64 -3.48
CA SER A 230 -57.06 15.38 -2.23
C SER A 230 -56.07 15.34 -1.04
N THR A 231 -54.92 14.69 -1.16
CA THR A 231 -53.94 14.49 -0.08
C THR A 231 -52.56 15.13 -0.33
N ASN A 232 -52.22 15.55 -1.55
CA ASN A 232 -50.88 16.07 -1.87
C ASN A 232 -50.96 17.41 -2.62
N THR A 233 -51.19 18.49 -1.92
CA THR A 233 -50.92 19.83 -2.48
C THR A 233 -49.42 20.09 -2.47
N PRO A 234 -48.83 20.58 -3.59
CA PRO A 234 -47.44 21.02 -3.60
C PRO A 234 -47.17 22.02 -2.47
N SER A 235 -45.97 22.01 -1.91
CA SER A 235 -45.58 22.93 -0.85
C SER A 235 -45.73 24.38 -1.28
N ILE A 236 -46.15 25.23 -0.36
CA ILE A 236 -46.20 26.69 -0.54
C ILE A 236 -44.83 27.35 -0.34
N ASP A 237 -43.85 26.61 0.19
CA ASP A 237 -42.53 27.12 0.49
C ASP A 237 -41.62 27.01 -0.72
N ASN A 238 -40.95 28.09 -1.08
CA ASN A 238 -39.90 28.06 -2.10
C ASN A 238 -38.78 27.08 -1.70
N ASP A 239 -38.15 26.48 -2.69
CA ASP A 239 -37.05 25.53 -2.54
C ASP A 239 -37.37 24.25 -1.76
N PHE A 240 -38.64 24.02 -1.38
CA PHE A 240 -39.04 22.84 -0.60
C PHE A 240 -38.64 21.52 -1.27
N TYR A 241 -38.81 21.43 -2.59
CA TYR A 241 -38.45 20.24 -3.37
C TYR A 241 -37.07 20.34 -4.04
N THR A 242 -36.35 21.44 -3.86
CA THR A 242 -34.99 21.60 -4.41
C THR A 242 -34.09 20.48 -3.88
N ASN A 243 -33.31 19.89 -4.77
CA ASN A 243 -32.47 18.71 -4.53
C ASN A 243 -33.24 17.41 -4.24
N ASN A 244 -34.52 17.33 -4.56
CA ASN A 244 -35.23 16.06 -4.64
C ASN A 244 -35.13 15.50 -6.06
N GLY A 245 -35.36 14.20 -6.24
CA GLY A 245 -35.60 13.63 -7.55
C GLY A 245 -37.05 13.84 -7.98
N ILE A 246 -37.29 13.94 -9.27
CA ILE A 246 -38.63 13.95 -9.87
C ILE A 246 -38.72 12.88 -10.97
N TYR A 247 -39.70 12.02 -10.86
CA TYR A 247 -40.09 11.05 -11.86
C TYR A 247 -41.27 11.60 -12.67
N ILE A 248 -41.12 11.63 -14.00
CA ILE A 248 -42.16 12.09 -14.92
C ILE A 248 -42.59 10.89 -15.75
N TYR A 249 -43.88 10.61 -15.77
CA TYR A 249 -44.49 9.46 -16.44
C TYR A 249 -45.67 9.89 -17.31
N ASP A 250 -45.60 9.53 -18.59
CA ASP A 250 -46.74 9.71 -19.52
C ASP A 250 -47.49 8.36 -19.64
N PRO A 251 -48.74 8.30 -19.11
CA PRO A 251 -49.54 7.08 -19.19
C PRO A 251 -50.04 6.75 -20.59
N THR A 252 -50.02 7.69 -21.51
CA THR A 252 -50.48 7.46 -22.91
C THR A 252 -49.43 6.77 -23.76
N THR A 253 -48.17 7.11 -23.55
CA THR A 253 -47.02 6.54 -24.28
C THR A 253 -46.28 5.49 -23.47
N SER A 254 -46.61 5.31 -22.19
CA SER A 254 -45.88 4.47 -21.22
C SER A 254 -44.38 4.84 -21.13
N THR A 255 -44.04 6.11 -21.38
CA THR A 255 -42.69 6.61 -21.28
C THR A 255 -42.43 7.26 -19.94
N SER A 256 -41.22 7.14 -19.46
CA SER A 256 -40.80 7.74 -18.19
C SER A 256 -39.45 8.44 -18.32
N GLN A 257 -39.27 9.51 -17.54
CA GLN A 257 -38.04 10.27 -17.42
C GLN A 257 -37.78 10.58 -15.95
N TYR A 258 -36.52 10.65 -15.56
CA TYR A 258 -36.12 10.96 -14.20
C TYR A 258 -35.11 12.10 -14.17
N PHE A 259 -35.26 13.05 -13.25
CA PHE A 259 -34.42 14.25 -13.13
C PHE A 259 -34.22 14.61 -11.65
N GLY A 260 -33.20 15.43 -11.38
CA GLY A 260 -33.12 16.20 -10.15
C GLY A 260 -33.90 17.51 -10.25
N VAL A 261 -34.45 17.97 -9.16
CA VAL A 261 -35.08 19.31 -9.03
C VAL A 261 -34.00 20.32 -8.68
N ALA A 262 -33.53 21.07 -9.66
CA ALA A 262 -32.52 22.10 -9.47
C ALA A 262 -33.04 23.28 -8.66
N LYS A 263 -34.32 23.63 -8.83
CA LYS A 263 -35.00 24.68 -8.09
C LYS A 263 -36.50 24.48 -8.07
N TYR A 264 -37.13 24.81 -6.97
CA TYR A 264 -38.59 24.85 -6.83
C TYR A 264 -39.05 26.27 -6.44
N VAL A 265 -40.06 26.79 -7.15
CA VAL A 265 -40.64 28.10 -6.88
C VAL A 265 -42.15 27.93 -6.71
N SER A 266 -42.64 28.27 -5.53
CA SER A 266 -44.07 28.31 -5.24
C SER A 266 -44.65 29.69 -5.56
N ASN A 267 -45.78 29.72 -6.24
CA ASN A 267 -46.53 30.94 -6.49
C ASN A 267 -47.89 30.86 -5.76
N THR A 268 -48.02 31.64 -4.72
CA THR A 268 -49.23 31.66 -3.85
C THR A 268 -50.25 32.71 -4.27
N SER A 269 -50.04 33.44 -5.37
CA SER A 269 -50.98 34.49 -5.78
C SER A 269 -52.14 33.93 -6.62
N GLY A 270 -53.31 33.80 -6.03
CA GLY A 270 -54.57 33.45 -6.72
C GLY A 270 -55.24 32.16 -6.19
N VAL A 271 -56.40 31.84 -6.76
CA VAL A 271 -57.21 30.66 -6.41
C VAL A 271 -56.55 29.34 -6.84
N VAL A 272 -55.62 29.40 -7.79
CA VAL A 272 -54.85 28.25 -8.29
C VAL A 272 -53.38 28.48 -7.98
N GLN A 273 -52.80 27.64 -7.15
CA GLN A 273 -51.37 27.67 -6.89
C GLN A 273 -50.63 27.13 -8.11
N THR A 274 -49.77 27.93 -8.71
CA THR A 274 -48.96 27.59 -9.84
C THR A 274 -47.51 27.46 -9.39
N ASN A 275 -46.99 26.25 -9.41
CA ASN A 275 -45.64 25.99 -8.93
C ASN A 275 -44.72 25.61 -10.06
N TRP A 276 -43.47 26.05 -10.00
CA TRP A 276 -42.46 25.88 -11.01
C TRP A 276 -41.37 24.92 -10.55
N ILE A 277 -41.05 23.94 -11.38
CA ILE A 277 -39.94 23.02 -11.17
C ILE A 277 -38.91 23.24 -12.27
N TYR A 278 -37.70 23.61 -11.86
CA TYR A 278 -36.50 23.63 -12.73
C TYR A 278 -35.82 22.28 -12.61
N LEU A 279 -35.63 21.59 -13.74
CA LEU A 279 -34.95 20.31 -13.86
C LEU A 279 -33.45 20.53 -13.99
N ASP A 280 -32.65 19.60 -13.49
CA ASP A 280 -31.18 19.60 -13.59
C ASP A 280 -30.66 19.19 -14.97
N ALA A 281 -31.54 18.58 -15.80
CA ALA A 281 -31.24 18.19 -17.17
C ALA A 281 -32.43 18.43 -18.10
N GLN A 282 -32.18 18.32 -19.43
CA GLN A 282 -33.19 18.57 -20.45
C GLN A 282 -34.16 17.39 -20.58
N ALA A 283 -35.45 17.64 -20.39
CA ALA A 283 -36.53 16.68 -20.63
C ALA A 283 -36.81 16.50 -22.12
N ASN A 284 -37.17 15.30 -22.54
CA ASN A 284 -37.74 15.05 -23.83
C ASN A 284 -39.20 15.53 -23.83
N LEU A 285 -39.46 16.68 -24.44
CA LEU A 285 -40.79 17.30 -24.45
C LEU A 285 -41.83 16.50 -25.22
N ASN A 286 -41.41 15.66 -26.19
CA ASN A 286 -42.33 14.81 -26.94
C ASN A 286 -43.03 13.77 -26.05
N ASN A 287 -42.47 13.50 -24.88
CA ASN A 287 -43.00 12.57 -23.89
C ASN A 287 -43.71 13.28 -22.73
N ILE A 288 -44.04 14.56 -22.89
CA ILE A 288 -44.76 15.32 -21.84
C ILE A 288 -46.02 15.96 -22.45
N VAL A 289 -47.17 15.42 -22.10
CA VAL A 289 -48.49 15.94 -22.52
C VAL A 289 -49.11 16.74 -21.37
N PRO A 290 -49.17 18.06 -21.45
CA PRO A 290 -49.80 18.88 -20.44
C PRO A 290 -51.23 18.43 -20.08
N GLY A 291 -51.54 18.33 -18.81
CA GLY A 291 -52.84 17.86 -18.33
C GLY A 291 -53.01 16.32 -18.28
N VAL A 292 -52.01 15.57 -18.77
CA VAL A 292 -52.04 14.08 -18.80
C VAL A 292 -50.82 13.47 -18.10
N THR A 293 -49.61 13.96 -18.45
CA THR A 293 -48.35 13.44 -17.91
C THR A 293 -48.30 13.69 -16.40
N GLN A 294 -47.97 12.65 -15.69
CA GLN A 294 -47.92 12.61 -14.22
C GLN A 294 -46.50 12.86 -13.73
N TYR A 295 -46.39 13.39 -12.51
CA TYR A 295 -45.08 13.49 -11.84
C TYR A 295 -45.13 12.91 -10.43
N LYS A 296 -43.97 12.56 -9.91
CA LYS A 296 -43.74 12.07 -8.57
C LYS A 296 -42.44 12.61 -8.01
N ILE A 297 -42.49 13.23 -6.83
CA ILE A 297 -41.30 13.72 -6.14
C ILE A 297 -40.72 12.61 -5.26
N SER A 298 -39.43 12.31 -5.41
CA SER A 298 -38.76 11.30 -4.59
C SER A 298 -38.53 11.78 -3.15
N PRO A 299 -38.28 10.85 -2.21
CA PRO A 299 -37.94 11.18 -0.84
C PRO A 299 -36.69 12.06 -0.77
N LYS A 300 -36.68 13.03 0.12
CA LYS A 300 -35.50 13.89 0.31
C LYS A 300 -34.36 13.11 0.95
N VAL A 301 -33.17 13.28 0.39
CA VAL A 301 -31.92 12.78 0.94
C VAL A 301 -31.30 13.88 1.80
N VAL A 302 -30.92 13.55 3.03
CA VAL A 302 -30.30 14.49 3.96
C VAL A 302 -29.02 13.92 4.50
N PHE A 303 -27.94 14.69 4.37
CA PHE A 303 -26.64 14.38 4.96
C PHE A 303 -26.46 15.11 6.29
N LYS A 304 -25.92 14.37 7.26
CA LYS A 304 -25.37 14.93 8.48
C LYS A 304 -23.86 14.74 8.42
N THR A 305 -23.12 15.83 8.42
CA THR A 305 -21.69 15.83 8.12
C THR A 305 -21.01 17.02 8.79
N ASP A 306 -19.68 17.00 8.86
CA ASP A 306 -18.83 18.13 9.26
C ASP A 306 -18.36 18.98 8.06
N ALA A 307 -18.82 18.68 6.86
CA ALA A 307 -18.41 19.33 5.63
C ALA A 307 -18.54 20.86 5.67
N THR A 308 -17.59 21.56 5.05
CA THR A 308 -17.69 23.02 4.81
C THR A 308 -18.80 23.33 3.80
N ILE A 309 -18.91 22.49 2.75
CA ILE A 309 -20.02 22.47 1.79
C ILE A 309 -20.64 21.08 1.87
N PRO A 310 -21.89 20.94 2.38
CA PRO A 310 -22.53 19.63 2.50
C PRO A 310 -22.72 18.96 1.14
N PRO A 311 -22.65 17.62 1.07
CA PRO A 311 -23.03 16.87 -0.13
C PRO A 311 -24.51 17.08 -0.47
N VAL A 312 -24.81 17.00 -1.77
CA VAL A 312 -26.17 17.09 -2.30
C VAL A 312 -26.46 15.86 -3.15
N ALA A 313 -27.58 15.19 -2.89
CA ALA A 313 -28.01 14.02 -3.65
C ALA A 313 -29.53 13.91 -3.68
N TYR A 314 -30.06 13.18 -4.65
CA TYR A 314 -31.46 12.79 -4.69
C TYR A 314 -31.61 11.26 -4.80
N SER A 315 -32.76 10.77 -4.34
CA SER A 315 -33.09 9.35 -4.42
C SER A 315 -33.87 9.04 -5.69
N VAL A 316 -33.60 7.89 -6.30
CA VAL A 316 -34.33 7.33 -7.46
C VAL A 316 -35.26 6.23 -6.96
N ILE A 317 -36.53 6.29 -7.42
CA ILE A 317 -37.54 5.31 -7.06
C ILE A 317 -37.66 4.27 -8.17
N ASP A 318 -37.59 2.99 -7.82
CA ASP A 318 -38.10 1.91 -8.67
C ASP A 318 -39.62 1.84 -8.52
N THR A 319 -40.32 2.27 -9.55
CA THR A 319 -41.80 2.35 -9.57
C THR A 319 -42.48 0.97 -9.71
N VAL A 320 -41.73 -0.06 -10.09
CA VAL A 320 -42.22 -1.45 -10.19
C VAL A 320 -42.09 -2.14 -8.84
N ALA A 321 -40.90 -2.08 -8.26
CA ALA A 321 -40.61 -2.69 -6.96
C ALA A 321 -41.12 -1.86 -5.77
N ASN A 322 -41.45 -0.59 -5.97
CA ASN A 322 -41.84 0.37 -4.92
C ASN A 322 -40.74 0.60 -3.86
N THR A 323 -39.50 0.66 -4.31
CA THR A 323 -38.30 0.77 -3.49
C THR A 323 -37.43 1.96 -3.95
N ILE A 324 -36.41 2.32 -3.17
CA ILE A 324 -35.34 3.21 -3.64
C ILE A 324 -34.30 2.33 -4.35
N SER A 325 -34.05 2.62 -5.62
CA SER A 325 -33.09 1.87 -6.46
C SER A 325 -31.69 2.47 -6.46
N GLU A 326 -31.60 3.81 -6.31
CA GLU A 326 -30.33 4.52 -6.44
C GLU A 326 -30.36 5.83 -5.66
N ILE A 327 -29.20 6.31 -5.27
CA ILE A 327 -28.98 7.68 -4.77
C ILE A 327 -27.94 8.33 -5.66
N VAL A 328 -28.37 9.35 -6.41
CA VAL A 328 -27.53 10.09 -7.35
C VAL A 328 -26.90 11.27 -6.60
N VAL A 329 -25.58 11.28 -6.49
CA VAL A 329 -24.84 12.40 -5.92
C VAL A 329 -24.69 13.48 -6.97
N ILE A 330 -25.25 14.67 -6.70
CA ILE A 330 -25.16 15.87 -7.57
C ILE A 330 -23.88 16.64 -7.25
N ASP A 331 -23.60 16.82 -5.95
CA ASP A 331 -22.42 17.50 -5.43
C ASP A 331 -21.83 16.63 -4.31
N PRO A 332 -20.57 16.21 -4.41
CA PRO A 332 -19.94 15.40 -3.38
C PRO A 332 -19.62 16.18 -2.10
N GLY A 333 -19.77 17.49 -2.10
CA GLY A 333 -19.40 18.37 -0.99
C GLY A 333 -17.90 18.67 -0.91
N ILE A 334 -17.53 19.48 0.09
CA ILE A 334 -16.13 19.87 0.34
C ILE A 334 -15.82 19.77 1.83
N GLY A 335 -14.68 19.18 2.16
CA GLY A 335 -14.19 19.07 3.54
C GLY A 335 -14.95 18.04 4.37
N VAL A 336 -15.43 16.97 3.73
CA VAL A 336 -16.12 15.86 4.38
C VAL A 336 -15.09 14.93 5.02
N THR A 337 -15.11 14.79 6.36
CA THR A 337 -14.32 13.75 7.03
C THR A 337 -15.20 12.62 7.55
N TRP A 338 -16.49 12.90 7.77
CA TRP A 338 -17.51 11.89 8.03
C TRP A 338 -18.86 12.34 7.49
N ALA A 339 -19.71 11.41 7.10
CA ALA A 339 -21.07 11.69 6.68
C ALA A 339 -22.01 10.54 7.04
N ASN A 340 -23.19 10.89 7.56
CA ASN A 340 -24.31 9.98 7.70
C ASN A 340 -25.43 10.45 6.77
N ILE A 341 -26.18 9.50 6.23
CA ILE A 341 -27.27 9.76 5.30
C ILE A 341 -28.60 9.32 5.92
N SER A 342 -29.64 10.08 5.66
CA SER A 342 -31.01 9.66 5.95
C SER A 342 -31.92 9.95 4.76
N ILE A 343 -32.77 8.98 4.42
CA ILE A 343 -33.80 9.10 3.39
C ILE A 343 -35.10 9.39 4.12
N GLN A 344 -35.62 10.62 3.98
CA GLN A 344 -36.78 11.06 4.71
C GLN A 344 -38.06 10.47 4.09
N SER A 345 -38.94 9.90 4.92
CA SER A 345 -40.32 9.69 4.53
C SER A 345 -41.04 11.04 4.64
N ASN A 346 -41.80 11.42 3.63
CA ASN A 346 -42.70 12.58 3.69
C ASN A 346 -44.17 12.11 3.78
N THR A 347 -45.09 13.06 3.84
CA THR A 347 -46.53 12.74 3.85
C THR A 347 -46.99 12.03 2.59
N SER A 348 -46.23 12.13 1.49
CA SER A 348 -46.47 11.43 0.22
C SER A 348 -46.09 9.93 0.26
N TYR A 349 -45.37 9.49 1.30
CA TYR A 349 -44.97 8.09 1.47
C TYR A 349 -45.28 7.58 2.89
N PRO A 350 -46.55 7.64 3.34
CA PRO A 350 -46.91 7.30 4.72
C PRO A 350 -46.65 5.82 5.07
N THR A 351 -46.57 4.96 4.07
CA THR A 351 -46.28 3.53 4.25
C THR A 351 -44.82 3.19 4.42
N ALA A 352 -43.92 4.13 4.12
CA ALA A 352 -42.50 4.01 4.44
C ALA A 352 -42.22 4.34 5.92
N ASN A 353 -43.01 3.74 6.83
CA ASN A 353 -42.86 3.88 8.28
C ASN A 353 -41.54 3.29 8.78
N SER A 354 -41.20 3.54 10.04
CA SER A 354 -39.89 3.25 10.65
C SER A 354 -39.30 1.87 10.42
N GLY A 355 -40.10 0.84 10.06
CA GLY A 355 -39.63 -0.50 9.70
C GLY A 355 -39.43 -0.74 8.19
N ASN A 356 -39.87 0.18 7.34
CA ASN A 356 -39.83 0.04 5.87
C ASN A 356 -39.00 1.12 5.15
N ARG A 357 -38.26 1.92 5.90
CA ARG A 357 -37.42 2.98 5.31
C ARG A 357 -36.22 2.38 4.58
N ALA A 358 -35.87 3.02 3.48
CA ALA A 358 -34.60 2.74 2.85
C ALA A 358 -33.45 3.19 3.75
N ASN A 359 -32.39 2.40 3.77
CA ASN A 359 -31.16 2.70 4.48
C ASN A 359 -29.99 2.69 3.50
N ALA A 360 -29.08 3.61 3.71
CA ALA A 360 -27.87 3.72 2.93
C ALA A 360 -26.71 4.15 3.85
N TYR A 361 -25.48 3.95 3.40
CA TYR A 361 -24.31 4.54 4.03
C TYR A 361 -23.49 5.32 3.00
N VAL A 362 -22.71 6.25 3.51
CA VAL A 362 -21.86 7.12 2.70
C VAL A 362 -20.44 6.58 2.72
N VAL A 363 -19.82 6.45 1.56
CA VAL A 363 -18.39 6.15 1.44
C VAL A 363 -17.64 7.47 1.44
N VAL A 364 -16.90 7.71 2.52
CA VAL A 364 -16.02 8.88 2.65
C VAL A 364 -14.60 8.42 2.35
N PRO A 365 -13.95 8.97 1.31
CA PRO A 365 -12.57 8.62 0.98
C PRO A 365 -11.61 9.20 2.02
N PRO A 366 -10.33 8.76 2.02
CA PRO A 366 -9.32 9.41 2.83
C PRO A 366 -9.08 10.85 2.35
N ASN A 367 -8.45 11.67 3.20
CA ASN A 367 -8.10 13.04 2.84
C ASN A 367 -7.24 13.06 1.55
N GLY A 368 -7.67 13.85 0.58
CA GLY A 368 -7.08 13.89 -0.76
C GLY A 368 -7.68 12.89 -1.75
N GLY A 369 -8.60 12.00 -1.31
CA GLY A 369 -9.24 10.98 -2.14
C GLY A 369 -8.51 9.64 -2.17
N HIS A 370 -9.18 8.63 -2.70
CA HIS A 370 -8.61 7.29 -2.86
C HIS A 370 -7.36 7.29 -3.76
N GLY A 371 -6.30 6.61 -3.30
CA GLY A 371 -5.02 6.53 -4.00
C GLY A 371 -4.12 7.76 -3.86
N TYR A 372 -4.53 8.80 -3.11
CA TYR A 372 -3.68 9.95 -2.83
C TYR A 372 -2.51 9.58 -1.93
N ASP A 373 -2.78 8.89 -0.83
CA ASP A 373 -1.77 8.35 0.09
C ASP A 373 -2.00 6.85 0.30
N PRO A 374 -1.50 5.99 -0.61
CA PRO A 374 -1.66 4.55 -0.50
C PRO A 374 -1.00 3.95 0.75
N LEU A 375 0.01 4.61 1.33
CA LEU A 375 0.67 4.15 2.55
C LEU A 375 -0.29 4.17 3.74
N SER A 376 -0.99 5.27 3.90
CA SER A 376 -1.99 5.44 4.96
C SER A 376 -3.25 4.63 4.66
N GLU A 377 -3.74 4.68 3.43
CA GLU A 377 -4.98 4.04 3.01
C GLU A 377 -4.92 2.51 3.09
N LEU A 378 -3.79 1.90 2.70
CA LEU A 378 -3.56 0.46 2.75
C LEU A 378 -2.88 0.00 4.06
N LYS A 379 -2.75 0.91 5.04
CA LYS A 379 -2.18 0.64 6.37
C LYS A 379 -0.80 0.01 6.27
N VAL A 380 0.18 0.81 5.84
CA VAL A 380 1.58 0.38 5.73
C VAL A 380 2.03 -0.37 6.99
N ALA A 381 2.68 -1.53 6.80
CA ALA A 381 3.09 -2.43 7.86
C ALA A 381 4.55 -2.23 8.29
N GLY A 382 5.38 -1.68 7.40
CA GLY A 382 6.80 -1.51 7.65
C GLY A 382 7.57 -1.17 6.37
N ILE A 383 8.87 -1.44 6.37
CA ILE A 383 9.77 -1.27 5.22
C ILE A 383 10.33 -2.61 4.76
N GLY A 384 10.45 -2.78 3.45
CA GLY A 384 11.17 -3.88 2.82
C GLY A 384 12.51 -3.41 2.30
N ILE A 385 13.57 -4.13 2.62
CA ILE A 385 14.92 -3.93 2.09
C ILE A 385 15.27 -5.17 1.27
N SER A 386 15.63 -4.97 0.00
CA SER A 386 16.00 -6.07 -0.88
C SER A 386 17.32 -5.79 -1.57
N PHE A 387 18.29 -6.65 -1.36
CA PHE A 387 19.59 -6.57 -2.03
C PHE A 387 20.02 -7.93 -2.58
N THR A 388 20.82 -7.87 -3.64
CA THR A 388 21.28 -9.07 -4.36
C THR A 388 22.80 -9.05 -4.46
N PHE A 389 23.42 -10.17 -4.14
CA PHE A 389 24.82 -10.44 -4.48
C PHE A 389 24.83 -11.27 -5.77
N ALA A 390 24.97 -10.61 -6.91
CA ALA A 390 24.91 -11.27 -8.23
C ALA A 390 26.32 -11.67 -8.71
N ASN A 391 26.57 -12.96 -8.81
CA ASN A 391 27.86 -13.48 -9.27
C ASN A 391 29.05 -12.83 -8.52
N ASN A 392 30.06 -12.39 -9.26
CA ASN A 392 31.22 -11.67 -8.72
C ASN A 392 31.07 -10.13 -8.78
N GLU A 393 29.93 -9.62 -9.21
CA GLU A 393 29.67 -8.16 -9.39
C GLU A 393 30.84 -7.46 -10.10
N ASN A 394 31.25 -7.97 -11.25
CA ASN A 394 32.43 -7.49 -12.01
C ASN A 394 33.75 -7.55 -11.21
N ASN A 395 33.98 -8.62 -10.48
CA ASN A 395 35.12 -8.87 -9.60
C ASN A 395 35.19 -8.00 -8.34
N HIS A 396 34.09 -7.34 -7.96
CA HIS A 396 34.02 -6.59 -6.70
C HIS A 396 33.68 -7.47 -5.49
N LEU A 397 32.96 -8.58 -5.70
CA LEU A 397 32.58 -9.51 -4.63
C LEU A 397 33.37 -10.82 -4.76
N PRO A 398 33.89 -11.35 -3.63
CA PRO A 398 34.63 -12.62 -3.64
C PRO A 398 33.68 -13.77 -3.99
N THR A 399 34.21 -14.72 -4.75
CA THR A 399 33.61 -16.02 -5.08
C THR A 399 34.32 -17.14 -4.34
N TYR A 400 33.72 -18.34 -4.32
CA TYR A 400 34.28 -19.53 -3.65
C TYR A 400 34.48 -19.37 -2.14
N CYS A 401 33.82 -18.39 -1.52
CA CYS A 401 33.80 -18.22 -0.08
C CYS A 401 32.51 -18.78 0.53
N LEU A 402 32.57 -19.13 1.82
CA LEU A 402 31.44 -19.60 2.61
C LEU A 402 31.04 -18.51 3.57
N TYR A 403 29.72 -18.30 3.76
CA TYR A 403 29.17 -17.46 4.82
C TYR A 403 27.86 -18.05 5.37
N ASN A 404 27.49 -17.69 6.57
CA ASN A 404 26.27 -18.16 7.22
C ASN A 404 25.51 -17.06 7.97
N LYS A 405 25.81 -15.80 7.70
CA LYS A 405 25.06 -14.65 8.23
C LYS A 405 24.97 -13.56 7.18
N ILE A 406 23.81 -12.90 7.17
CA ILE A 406 23.61 -11.63 6.46
C ILE A 406 23.30 -10.54 7.46
N GLY A 407 23.50 -9.30 7.08
CA GLY A 407 23.16 -8.17 7.93
C GLY A 407 23.08 -6.86 7.18
N ILE A 408 22.83 -5.80 7.94
CA ILE A 408 22.86 -4.42 7.48
C ILE A 408 23.80 -3.66 8.41
N VAL A 409 24.76 -2.94 7.82
CA VAL A 409 25.67 -2.05 8.54
C VAL A 409 25.51 -0.61 8.02
N LYS A 410 25.78 0.34 8.91
CA LYS A 410 25.72 1.77 8.63
C LYS A 410 27.13 2.36 8.73
N ASP A 411 27.44 3.28 7.83
CA ASP A 411 28.64 4.10 7.82
C ASP A 411 29.96 3.36 8.10
N PRO A 412 30.29 2.28 7.39
CA PRO A 412 31.60 1.65 7.57
C PRO A 412 32.73 2.63 7.24
N TYR A 413 33.80 2.58 8.01
CA TYR A 413 34.99 3.39 7.77
C TYR A 413 35.92 2.69 6.78
N GLY A 414 36.39 3.43 5.77
CA GLY A 414 37.36 2.93 4.82
C GLY A 414 38.79 2.83 5.41
N LEU A 415 39.56 1.89 4.89
CA LEU A 415 40.98 1.80 5.17
C LEU A 415 41.77 2.51 4.05
N VAL A 416 42.77 3.31 4.45
CA VAL A 416 43.67 3.95 3.48
C VAL A 416 44.71 2.93 3.00
N ALA A 417 44.80 2.71 1.70
CA ALA A 417 45.61 1.67 1.06
C ALA A 417 47.12 1.67 1.39
N ASN A 418 47.65 2.77 1.94
CA ASN A 418 49.08 2.92 2.24
C ASN A 418 49.46 2.52 3.67
N THR A 419 48.54 2.00 4.47
CA THR A 419 48.75 1.69 5.91
C THR A 419 49.13 0.23 6.17
N TYR A 420 49.28 -0.59 5.16
CA TYR A 420 49.63 -2.01 5.27
C TYR A 420 51.15 -2.26 5.39
N VAL A 421 51.75 -1.58 6.33
CA VAL A 421 53.17 -1.90 6.67
C VAL A 421 53.15 -2.63 8.01
N ALA A 422 53.93 -3.69 8.11
CA ALA A 422 53.96 -4.72 9.16
C ALA A 422 54.09 -4.22 10.61
N ASN A 423 54.12 -2.91 10.90
CA ASN A 423 54.29 -2.34 12.24
C ASN A 423 53.42 -1.11 12.48
N VAL A 424 52.33 -0.91 11.78
CA VAL A 424 51.52 0.31 11.96
C VAL A 424 50.50 0.13 13.09
N THR A 425 50.78 0.78 14.21
CA THR A 425 49.86 0.93 15.36
C THR A 425 48.84 2.05 15.17
N THR A 426 48.94 2.85 14.11
CA THR A 426 48.05 3.98 13.79
C THR A 426 47.37 3.75 12.48
N ILE A 427 46.09 3.39 12.55
CA ILE A 427 45.18 3.39 11.42
C ILE A 427 44.71 4.83 11.26
N SER A 428 45.05 5.51 10.15
CA SER A 428 44.41 6.75 9.79
C SER A 428 42.95 6.42 9.43
N GLN A 429 42.03 6.81 10.29
CA GLN A 429 40.61 6.74 10.00
C GLN A 429 40.34 7.75 8.89
N ASP A 430 40.03 7.27 7.71
CA ASP A 430 39.49 8.10 6.68
C ASP A 430 37.96 8.08 6.76
N SER A 431 37.35 9.06 6.09
CA SER A 431 35.92 9.32 5.99
C SER A 431 35.07 8.07 5.76
N SER A 432 33.77 8.15 5.99
CA SER A 432 32.79 7.12 5.72
C SER A 432 33.02 6.49 4.34
N PHE A 433 33.13 5.17 4.29
CA PHE A 433 33.29 4.42 3.04
C PHE A 433 32.04 4.59 2.18
N ALA A 434 32.21 5.06 0.94
CA ALA A 434 31.08 5.43 0.08
C ALA A 434 30.97 4.61 -1.21
N ASN A 435 31.94 3.70 -1.50
CA ASN A 435 31.91 2.89 -2.71
C ASN A 435 30.72 1.92 -2.72
N GLN A 436 30.32 1.48 -3.90
CA GLN A 436 29.17 0.60 -4.07
C GLN A 436 29.39 -0.79 -3.44
N TYR A 437 30.64 -1.26 -3.40
CA TYR A 437 31.02 -2.56 -2.84
C TYR A 437 32.24 -2.40 -1.96
N PHE A 438 32.39 -3.32 -1.01
CA PHE A 438 33.64 -3.57 -0.30
C PHE A 438 33.88 -5.05 -0.11
N THR A 439 35.14 -5.44 0.02
CA THR A 439 35.56 -6.78 0.44
C THR A 439 36.51 -6.69 1.62
N GLN A 440 36.39 -7.66 2.54
CA GLN A 440 37.29 -7.83 3.68
C GLN A 440 38.20 -9.06 3.51
N VAL A 441 37.98 -9.83 2.44
CA VAL A 441 38.80 -11.00 2.17
C VAL A 441 40.19 -10.56 1.73
N LEU A 442 41.19 -10.87 2.54
CA LEU A 442 42.59 -10.83 2.16
C LEU A 442 42.87 -12.02 1.22
N VAL A 443 43.35 -11.76 0.02
CA VAL A 443 43.78 -12.81 -0.92
C VAL A 443 45.28 -12.79 -1.06
N ALA A 444 45.91 -13.93 -0.84
CA ALA A 444 47.35 -14.08 -0.95
C ALA A 444 47.73 -15.33 -1.76
N ASN A 445 48.83 -15.24 -2.51
CA ASN A 445 49.49 -16.43 -3.07
C ASN A 445 50.26 -17.13 -1.97
N ILE A 446 50.30 -18.45 -2.01
CA ILE A 446 50.99 -19.27 -1.00
C ILE A 446 52.25 -19.92 -1.58
N THR A 447 53.27 -20.03 -0.73
CA THR A 447 54.54 -20.71 -1.07
C THR A 447 54.94 -21.61 0.12
N PRO A 448 55.22 -22.91 -0.07
CA PRO A 448 55.19 -23.61 -1.35
C PRO A 448 53.77 -23.81 -1.89
N THR A 449 53.65 -23.95 -3.23
CA THR A 449 52.41 -24.32 -3.88
C THR A 449 52.00 -25.75 -3.53
N GLY A 450 50.71 -26.03 -3.50
CA GLY A 450 50.18 -27.36 -3.15
C GLY A 450 49.76 -27.54 -1.71
N VAL A 451 50.02 -26.55 -0.82
CA VAL A 451 49.46 -26.52 0.54
C VAL A 451 48.02 -26.05 0.45
N ILE A 452 47.06 -26.86 0.92
CA ILE A 452 45.63 -26.53 0.91
C ILE A 452 45.14 -26.53 2.36
N PHE A 453 44.66 -25.37 2.82
CA PHE A 453 44.04 -25.22 4.11
C PHE A 453 42.54 -25.54 4.04
N THR A 454 41.97 -26.00 5.13
CA THR A 454 40.53 -26.26 5.19
C THR A 454 39.74 -24.94 5.40
N VAL A 455 38.66 -24.77 4.65
CA VAL A 455 37.75 -23.62 4.88
C VAL A 455 37.18 -23.70 6.28
N GLY A 456 37.22 -22.56 7.00
CA GLY A 456 36.84 -22.45 8.39
C GLY A 456 37.98 -22.65 9.38
N ASP A 457 39.16 -23.16 8.95
CA ASP A 457 40.32 -23.27 9.84
C ASP A 457 40.81 -21.89 10.29
N SER A 458 41.28 -21.81 11.54
CA SER A 458 42.03 -20.66 12.02
C SER A 458 43.48 -20.76 11.64
N VAL A 459 44.08 -19.66 11.18
CA VAL A 459 45.51 -19.52 10.90
C VAL A 459 46.09 -18.35 11.68
N THR A 460 47.35 -18.49 12.07
CA THR A 460 48.10 -17.43 12.76
C THR A 460 49.29 -16.99 11.91
N GLY A 461 49.44 -15.67 11.73
CA GLY A 461 50.63 -15.08 11.13
C GLY A 461 51.77 -15.07 12.11
N SER A 462 52.94 -15.62 11.72
CA SER A 462 54.08 -15.78 12.63
C SER A 462 54.79 -14.47 12.96
N ILE A 463 54.64 -13.41 12.15
CA ILE A 463 55.26 -12.11 12.38
C ILE A 463 54.22 -11.14 12.97
N SER A 464 53.05 -11.04 12.33
CA SER A 464 52.00 -10.10 12.71
C SER A 464 51.22 -10.51 13.98
N ASN A 465 51.26 -11.79 14.36
CA ASN A 465 50.36 -12.42 15.31
C ASN A 465 48.87 -12.18 14.91
N ALA A 466 48.58 -12.00 13.63
CA ALA A 466 47.23 -11.92 13.16
C ALA A 466 46.55 -13.27 13.20
N LEU A 467 45.31 -13.29 13.67
CA LEU A 467 44.46 -14.46 13.60
C LEU A 467 43.48 -14.28 12.45
N GLY A 468 43.40 -15.24 11.57
CA GLY A 468 42.49 -15.25 10.44
C GLY A 468 41.73 -16.56 10.33
N THR A 469 40.56 -16.48 9.71
CA THR A 469 39.75 -17.63 9.30
C THR A 469 39.92 -17.84 7.81
N VAL A 470 40.18 -19.07 7.38
CA VAL A 470 40.26 -19.43 5.97
C VAL A 470 38.89 -19.43 5.35
N VAL A 471 38.66 -18.60 4.33
CA VAL A 471 37.40 -18.51 3.60
C VAL A 471 37.41 -19.22 2.25
N PHE A 472 38.58 -19.37 1.65
CA PHE A 472 38.87 -20.29 0.56
C PHE A 472 40.34 -20.66 0.53
N SER A 473 40.67 -21.80 -0.05
CA SER A 473 42.03 -22.21 -0.28
C SER A 473 42.11 -23.15 -1.51
N ASN A 474 43.13 -22.95 -2.32
CA ASN A 474 43.48 -23.85 -3.41
C ASN A 474 44.99 -24.07 -3.43
N SER A 475 45.54 -24.78 -4.44
CA SER A 475 46.96 -25.11 -4.52
C SER A 475 47.91 -23.92 -4.62
N SER A 476 47.42 -22.71 -4.90
CA SER A 476 48.25 -21.52 -5.14
C SER A 476 47.84 -20.29 -4.35
N GLN A 477 46.61 -20.27 -3.82
CA GLN A 477 46.05 -19.10 -3.15
C GLN A 477 45.26 -19.46 -1.89
N ILE A 478 45.22 -18.50 -0.97
CA ILE A 478 44.39 -18.54 0.23
C ILE A 478 43.63 -17.21 0.39
N GLY A 479 42.38 -17.29 0.85
CA GLY A 479 41.57 -16.16 1.28
C GLY A 479 41.39 -16.20 2.80
N LEU A 480 41.65 -15.07 3.46
CA LEU A 480 41.59 -14.92 4.91
C LEU A 480 40.70 -13.74 5.30
N VAL A 481 39.94 -13.89 6.37
CA VAL A 481 39.35 -12.79 7.10
C VAL A 481 39.84 -12.82 8.55
N GLY A 482 40.09 -11.66 9.15
CA GLY A 482 40.68 -11.65 10.48
C GLY A 482 40.66 -10.27 11.15
N ASP A 483 41.00 -10.28 12.45
CA ASP A 483 40.95 -9.10 13.34
C ASP A 483 42.15 -8.16 13.19
N LYS A 484 43.20 -8.62 12.57
CA LYS A 484 44.46 -7.89 12.33
C LYS A 484 44.95 -8.13 10.92
N TYR A 485 45.89 -7.28 10.50
CA TYR A 485 46.52 -7.39 9.19
C TYR A 485 47.70 -8.34 9.24
N PHE A 486 47.73 -9.27 8.31
CA PHE A 486 48.86 -10.13 8.08
C PHE A 486 50.01 -9.35 7.42
N ALA A 487 51.26 -9.71 7.78
CA ALA A 487 52.44 -9.15 7.12
C ALA A 487 52.66 -9.82 5.78
N ASN A 488 53.08 -9.05 4.76
CA ASN A 488 53.44 -9.64 3.48
C ASN A 488 54.68 -10.52 3.62
N ASN A 489 54.70 -11.68 2.96
CA ASN A 489 55.75 -12.71 2.99
C ASN A 489 55.94 -13.39 4.38
N GLU A 490 54.98 -13.26 5.31
CA GLU A 490 55.05 -14.01 6.56
C GLU A 490 54.60 -15.47 6.43
N PRO A 491 55.13 -16.37 7.26
CA PRO A 491 54.57 -17.70 7.41
C PRO A 491 53.22 -17.61 8.15
N ILE A 492 52.21 -18.30 7.63
CA ILE A 492 50.96 -18.60 8.35
C ILE A 492 50.96 -20.06 8.75
N VAL A 493 50.41 -20.33 9.92
CA VAL A 493 50.32 -21.69 10.49
C VAL A 493 48.86 -21.97 10.87
N SER A 494 48.36 -23.16 10.50
CA SER A 494 47.03 -23.62 10.89
C SER A 494 46.96 -23.81 12.42
N SER A 495 45.78 -23.67 13.01
CA SER A 495 45.57 -23.91 14.44
C SER A 495 45.95 -25.34 14.87
N SER A 496 45.87 -26.30 13.98
CA SER A 496 46.37 -27.67 14.22
C SER A 496 47.89 -27.79 14.22
N GLY A 497 48.61 -26.75 13.77
CA GLY A 497 50.07 -26.78 13.62
C GLY A 497 50.59 -27.65 12.49
N THR A 498 49.72 -28.27 11.71
CA THR A 498 50.11 -29.27 10.68
C THR A 498 50.36 -28.64 9.31
N LEU A 499 49.77 -27.51 9.01
CA LEU A 499 49.91 -26.79 7.73
C LEU A 499 50.60 -25.45 7.95
N SER A 500 51.60 -25.15 7.11
CA SER A 500 52.28 -23.86 7.10
C SER A 500 52.62 -23.47 5.66
N ALA A 501 52.48 -22.18 5.33
CA ALA A 501 52.88 -21.60 4.06
C ALA A 501 53.22 -20.11 4.25
N ASN A 502 54.12 -19.57 3.43
CA ASN A 502 54.35 -18.14 3.33
C ASN A 502 53.28 -17.53 2.44
N ILE A 503 52.77 -16.36 2.81
CA ILE A 503 51.76 -15.61 2.05
C ILE A 503 52.37 -14.42 1.33
N ASN A 504 52.06 -14.27 0.05
CA ASN A 504 52.30 -13.04 -0.70
C ASN A 504 50.95 -12.40 -1.03
N ILE A 505 50.69 -11.27 -0.37
CA ILE A 505 49.34 -10.65 -0.34
C ILE A 505 49.07 -9.91 -1.64
N ASN A 506 47.95 -10.24 -2.28
CA ASN A 506 47.47 -9.62 -3.52
C ASN A 506 46.42 -8.53 -3.23
N THR A 507 45.50 -8.79 -2.29
CA THR A 507 44.44 -7.87 -1.93
C THR A 507 44.24 -7.83 -0.41
N PHE A 508 43.76 -6.69 0.08
CA PHE A 508 43.50 -6.44 1.50
C PHE A 508 42.04 -6.09 1.73
N GLY A 509 41.59 -6.18 2.97
CA GLY A 509 40.30 -5.65 3.43
C GLY A 509 40.22 -4.13 3.22
N GLN A 510 39.06 -3.67 2.85
CA GLN A 510 38.82 -2.27 2.46
C GLN A 510 38.20 -1.40 3.54
N ILE A 511 37.62 -2.00 4.58
CA ILE A 511 36.99 -1.27 5.69
C ILE A 511 37.59 -1.69 7.04
N TYR A 512 37.38 -0.84 8.05
CA TYR A 512 37.83 -1.11 9.42
C TYR A 512 36.76 -1.89 10.19
N PRO A 513 36.91 -3.18 10.45
CA PRO A 513 35.82 -4.04 10.95
C PRO A 513 35.41 -3.73 12.40
N LYS A 514 36.25 -3.03 13.20
CA LYS A 514 35.95 -2.73 14.61
C LYS A 514 35.04 -1.52 14.82
N ASN A 515 34.79 -0.73 13.80
CA ASN A 515 33.94 0.50 13.87
C ASN A 515 32.70 0.36 12.97
N LEU A 516 32.08 -0.81 12.99
CA LEU A 516 30.84 -1.05 12.26
C LEU A 516 29.65 -0.76 13.16
N ASP A 517 28.74 0.06 12.69
CA ASP A 517 27.42 0.19 13.28
C ASP A 517 26.50 -0.89 12.66
N ILE A 518 26.36 -2.00 13.36
CA ILE A 518 25.58 -3.16 12.93
C ILE A 518 24.12 -2.95 13.31
N LEU A 519 23.26 -2.74 12.33
CA LEU A 519 21.83 -2.50 12.54
C LEU A 519 21.02 -3.79 12.58
N TYR A 520 21.42 -4.80 11.82
CA TYR A 520 20.70 -6.05 11.69
C TYR A 520 21.64 -7.19 11.34
N VAL A 521 21.40 -8.37 11.92
CA VAL A 521 22.09 -9.63 11.56
C VAL A 521 21.10 -10.77 11.63
N GLN A 522 21.14 -11.65 10.65
CA GLN A 522 20.39 -12.89 10.62
C GLN A 522 21.33 -14.08 10.33
N ASN A 523 21.18 -15.14 11.11
CA ASN A 523 21.86 -16.41 10.84
C ASN A 523 21.16 -17.15 9.71
N LEU A 524 21.95 -17.79 8.86
CA LEU A 524 21.50 -18.58 7.73
C LEU A 524 22.11 -19.99 7.80
N THR A 525 21.60 -20.91 7.00
CA THR A 525 22.37 -22.10 6.62
C THR A 525 23.60 -21.69 5.83
N ASP A 526 24.64 -22.50 5.87
CA ASP A 526 25.88 -22.22 5.14
C ASP A 526 25.61 -22.01 3.65
N VAL A 527 26.04 -20.87 3.15
CA VAL A 527 25.96 -20.49 1.72
C VAL A 527 27.35 -20.52 1.14
N GLN A 528 27.60 -21.50 0.27
CA GLN A 528 28.85 -21.57 -0.49
C GLN A 528 28.69 -20.80 -1.79
N ARG A 529 29.41 -19.70 -1.95
CA ARG A 529 29.33 -18.88 -3.17
C ARG A 529 30.12 -19.51 -4.33
N SER A 530 29.59 -19.27 -5.53
CA SER A 530 30.28 -19.56 -6.79
C SER A 530 30.20 -18.34 -7.73
N ASN A 531 31.01 -18.36 -8.79
CA ASN A 531 31.05 -17.27 -9.79
C ASN A 531 29.81 -17.19 -10.69
N THR A 532 28.88 -18.14 -10.59
CA THR A 532 27.64 -18.20 -11.37
C THR A 532 26.38 -18.02 -10.49
N GLN A 533 26.57 -17.91 -9.18
CA GLN A 533 25.48 -17.85 -8.21
C GLN A 533 25.03 -16.41 -7.97
N SER A 534 23.73 -16.24 -7.77
CA SER A 534 23.11 -14.99 -7.34
C SER A 534 22.26 -15.24 -6.10
N GLU A 535 22.50 -14.49 -5.05
CA GLU A 535 21.77 -14.56 -3.78
C GLU A 535 20.91 -13.33 -3.60
N ASN A 536 19.59 -13.53 -3.43
CA ASN A 536 18.63 -12.47 -3.19
C ASN A 536 18.16 -12.49 -1.74
N TYR A 537 18.30 -11.38 -1.04
CA TYR A 537 17.87 -11.20 0.33
C TYR A 537 16.75 -10.19 0.41
N LYS A 538 15.70 -10.55 1.15
CA LYS A 538 14.55 -9.70 1.42
C LYS A 538 14.36 -9.63 2.93
N ILE A 539 14.47 -8.43 3.47
CA ILE A 539 14.32 -8.16 4.91
C ILE A 539 13.11 -7.25 5.05
N VAL A 540 12.14 -7.64 5.88
CA VAL A 540 10.98 -6.81 6.20
C VAL A 540 11.08 -6.39 7.66
N ILE A 541 11.18 -5.09 7.89
CA ILE A 541 11.18 -4.50 9.23
C ILE A 541 9.76 -3.99 9.49
N GLN A 542 9.07 -4.65 10.41
CA GLN A 542 7.72 -4.29 10.85
C GLN A 542 7.78 -3.15 11.87
N ILE A 543 6.76 -2.27 11.84
CA ILE A 543 6.68 -1.06 12.68
C ILE A 543 5.37 -1.06 13.47
#